data_a852868464be1a71f9e659c69a32feff
#
_entry.id   a852868464be1a71f9e659c69a32feff
#
_cell.length_a   1.000
_cell.length_b   1.000
_cell.length_c   1.000
_cell.angle_alpha   90.00
_cell.angle_beta   90.00
_cell.angle_gamma   90.00
#
_symmetry.space_group_name_H-M   'P 1'
#
loop_
_entity.id
_entity.type
_entity.pdbx_description
1 polymer ?
#
loop_
_entity_poly.entity_id
_entity_poly.type
_entity_poly.pdbx_seq_one_letter_code
_entity_poly.pdbx_strand_id
1 'polypeptide(L)'
;RYNQIDDEVCSAWIGDLYTSGNNPRSIQRHLSSAKGFFRFLKKNGLISSSPLELVTAPKIANTLPDVLSPEDVEQLLNFKPSSIIEIRDMAIVELMYSSGLRVSEAININITDFEDDMAFLRVLGKGSKTRLVPLGKFAIKAVENWLNERKKISNDTEALFLNSKGSRLSIRSVQLRLKKMAIKQGL
;
A
#
# COMPACT_ATOMS: atom_id res chain seq x y z
N ARG A 1 -1.24 5.95 35.15
CA ARG A 1 -2.45 6.72 34.73
C ARG A 1 -1.95 7.89 33.85
N TYR A 2 -2.72 8.34 32.84
CA TYR A 2 -2.32 9.43 31.93
C TYR A 2 -2.00 10.76 32.64
N ASN A 3 -2.53 10.99 33.84
CA ASN A 3 -2.25 12.18 34.68
C ASN A 3 -0.84 12.15 35.35
N GLN A 4 -0.10 11.05 35.21
CA GLN A 4 1.26 10.88 35.74
C GLN A 4 2.32 10.99 34.65
N ILE A 5 1.90 11.25 33.42
CA ILE A 5 2.79 11.45 32.27
C ILE A 5 3.05 12.96 32.15
N ASP A 6 4.26 13.35 32.48
CA ASP A 6 4.77 14.71 32.35
C ASP A 6 5.68 14.86 31.14
N ASP A 7 6.26 16.02 30.95
CA ASP A 7 7.18 16.34 29.88
C ASP A 7 8.55 15.62 30.00
N GLU A 8 8.98 15.30 31.24
CA GLU A 8 10.21 14.54 31.50
C GLU A 8 10.03 13.10 31.04
N VAL A 9 8.94 12.45 31.41
CA VAL A 9 8.60 11.08 30.94
C VAL A 9 8.48 11.03 29.42
N CYS A 10 7.86 12.04 28.81
CA CYS A 10 7.74 12.12 27.37
C CYS A 10 9.11 12.30 26.66
N SER A 11 9.97 13.12 27.23
CA SER A 11 11.31 13.35 26.73
C SER A 11 12.19 12.10 26.85
N ALA A 12 12.14 11.40 27.99
CA ALA A 12 12.82 10.13 28.20
C ALA A 12 12.36 9.08 27.19
N TRP A 13 11.03 8.93 26.99
CA TRP A 13 10.48 8.00 25.99
C TRP A 13 11.00 8.28 24.59
N ILE A 14 11.14 9.55 24.19
CA ILE A 14 11.71 9.88 22.87
C ILE A 14 13.20 9.54 22.82
N GLY A 15 13.93 9.79 23.90
CA GLY A 15 15.32 9.35 24.02
C GLY A 15 15.47 7.84 23.86
N ASP A 16 14.59 7.06 24.48
CA ASP A 16 14.56 5.61 24.35
C ASP A 16 14.28 5.15 22.91
N LEU A 17 13.39 5.86 22.20
CA LEU A 17 13.13 5.56 20.79
C LEU A 17 14.37 5.79 19.91
N TYR A 18 15.16 6.81 20.20
CA TYR A 18 16.44 7.07 19.51
C TYR A 18 17.48 5.99 19.83
N THR A 19 17.69 5.68 21.11
CA THR A 19 18.69 4.70 21.55
C THR A 19 18.36 3.28 21.10
N SER A 20 17.07 2.99 20.93
CA SER A 20 16.58 1.72 20.35
C SER A 20 16.78 1.62 18.83
N GLY A 21 17.45 2.58 18.18
CA GLY A 21 17.76 2.54 16.76
C GLY A 21 16.56 2.78 15.83
N ASN A 22 15.48 3.39 16.32
CA ASN A 22 14.35 3.73 15.47
C ASN A 22 14.71 4.79 14.42
N ASN A 23 14.22 4.60 13.21
CA ASN A 23 14.36 5.59 12.14
C ASN A 23 13.64 6.90 12.53
N PRO A 24 14.21 8.10 12.25
CA PRO A 24 13.58 9.39 12.53
C PRO A 24 12.12 9.54 12.05
N ARG A 25 11.78 8.97 10.89
CA ARG A 25 10.37 8.93 10.40
C ARG A 25 9.46 8.11 11.31
N SER A 26 9.96 7.00 11.86
CA SER A 26 9.19 6.19 12.82
C SER A 26 8.97 6.95 14.11
N ILE A 27 10.00 7.62 14.64
CA ILE A 27 9.92 8.46 15.83
C ILE A 27 8.89 9.59 15.63
N GLN A 28 8.94 10.29 14.48
CA GLN A 28 7.97 11.32 14.14
C GLN A 28 6.53 10.80 14.12
N ARG A 29 6.33 9.58 13.59
CA ARG A 29 5.00 8.94 13.56
C ARG A 29 4.52 8.57 14.95
N HIS A 30 5.39 8.02 15.80
CA HIS A 30 5.08 7.75 17.21
C HIS A 30 4.70 9.01 17.94
N LEU A 31 5.49 10.09 17.81
CA LEU A 31 5.23 11.39 18.41
C LEU A 31 3.90 11.99 17.93
N SER A 32 3.60 11.91 16.62
CA SER A 32 2.34 12.40 16.06
C SER A 32 1.12 11.66 16.62
N SER A 33 1.24 10.34 16.79
CA SER A 33 0.18 9.51 17.40
C SER A 33 -0.04 9.88 18.87
N ALA A 34 1.04 10.01 19.64
CA ALA A 34 0.98 10.42 21.05
C ALA A 34 0.40 11.84 21.21
N LYS A 35 0.84 12.81 20.39
CA LYS A 35 0.24 14.16 20.36
C LYS A 35 -1.26 14.13 20.03
N GLY A 36 -1.67 13.27 19.09
CA GLY A 36 -3.08 13.06 18.78
C GLY A 36 -3.88 12.57 19.97
N PHE A 37 -3.34 11.60 20.72
CA PHE A 37 -3.95 11.07 21.93
C PHE A 37 -4.09 12.14 23.04
N PHE A 38 -3.03 12.88 23.36
CA PHE A 38 -3.09 13.94 24.35
C PHE A 38 -4.01 15.10 23.94
N ARG A 39 -4.09 15.41 22.64
CA ARG A 39 -5.07 16.38 22.12
C ARG A 39 -6.50 15.90 22.35
N PHE A 40 -6.76 14.62 22.14
CA PHE A 40 -8.06 14.00 22.43
C PHE A 40 -8.40 14.12 23.94
N LEU A 41 -7.47 13.81 24.85
CA LEU A 41 -7.68 13.94 26.28
C LEU A 41 -7.97 15.39 26.68
N LYS A 42 -7.21 16.37 26.16
CA LYS A 42 -7.42 17.80 26.40
C LYS A 42 -8.80 18.26 25.90
N LYS A 43 -9.19 17.82 24.69
CA LYS A 43 -10.52 18.16 24.14
C LYS A 43 -11.67 17.62 24.95
N ASN A 44 -11.52 16.50 25.64
CA ASN A 44 -12.54 15.90 26.51
C ASN A 44 -12.42 16.35 27.99
N GLY A 45 -11.61 17.37 28.31
CA GLY A 45 -11.44 17.89 29.64
C GLY A 45 -10.76 16.95 30.64
N LEU A 46 -10.11 15.87 30.16
CA LEU A 46 -9.47 14.88 31.02
C LEU A 46 -8.08 15.33 31.50
N ILE A 47 -7.47 16.29 30.80
CA ILE A 47 -6.21 16.95 31.14
C ILE A 47 -6.32 18.44 30.81
N SER A 48 -5.58 19.31 31.54
CA SER A 48 -5.54 20.75 31.27
C SER A 48 -4.54 21.13 30.16
N SER A 49 -3.41 20.43 30.11
CA SER A 49 -2.34 20.68 29.13
C SER A 49 -1.78 19.37 28.60
N SER A 50 -1.11 19.41 27.44
CA SER A 50 -0.47 18.24 26.85
C SER A 50 1.01 18.21 27.26
N PRO A 51 1.54 17.12 27.84
CA PRO A 51 2.95 16.97 28.16
C PRO A 51 3.86 16.92 26.91
N LEU A 52 3.28 16.80 25.73
CA LEU A 52 3.99 16.79 24.45
C LEU A 52 3.93 18.13 23.70
N GLU A 53 3.43 19.21 24.36
CA GLU A 53 3.20 20.50 23.67
C GLU A 53 4.52 21.10 23.15
N LEU A 54 5.57 21.06 23.96
CA LEU A 54 6.89 21.61 23.66
C LEU A 54 7.85 20.61 22.98
N VAL A 55 7.48 19.34 22.93
CA VAL A 55 8.33 18.31 22.35
C VAL A 55 8.33 18.42 20.83
N THR A 56 9.52 18.62 20.26
CA THR A 56 9.72 18.75 18.81
C THR A 56 10.09 17.41 18.18
N ALA A 57 9.55 17.16 16.99
CA ALA A 57 9.93 16.00 16.20
C ALA A 57 11.35 16.16 15.63
N PRO A 58 12.10 15.04 15.42
CA PRO A 58 13.37 15.09 14.74
C PRO A 58 13.20 15.70 13.34
N LYS A 59 14.14 16.56 12.95
CA LYS A 59 14.21 17.07 11.58
C LYS A 59 14.53 15.90 10.65
N ILE A 60 13.66 15.63 9.70
CA ILE A 60 13.89 14.63 8.65
C ILE A 60 14.28 15.41 7.41
N ALA A 61 15.40 15.01 6.79
CA ALA A 61 15.67 15.47 5.44
C ALA A 61 14.53 15.01 4.54
N ASN A 62 13.87 15.96 3.87
CA ASN A 62 12.84 15.65 2.88
C ASN A 62 13.51 15.00 1.67
N THR A 63 13.74 13.70 1.73
CA THR A 63 14.02 12.93 0.54
C THR A 63 12.70 12.78 -0.21
N LEU A 64 12.62 13.36 -1.39
CA LEU A 64 11.52 13.05 -2.31
C LEU A 64 11.49 11.53 -2.51
N PRO A 65 10.31 10.92 -2.53
CA PRO A 65 10.21 9.51 -2.91
C PRO A 65 10.84 9.32 -4.30
N ASP A 66 11.61 8.25 -4.48
CA ASP A 66 12.01 7.80 -5.81
C ASP A 66 10.73 7.46 -6.58
N VAL A 67 10.38 8.32 -7.52
CA VAL A 67 9.21 8.16 -8.40
C VAL A 67 9.74 7.67 -9.73
N LEU A 68 9.15 6.61 -10.26
CA LEU A 68 9.46 6.14 -11.61
C LEU A 68 9.14 7.25 -12.62
N SER A 69 10.05 7.50 -13.54
CA SER A 69 9.80 8.40 -14.67
C SER A 69 8.74 7.80 -15.61
N PRO A 70 8.12 8.59 -16.50
CA PRO A 70 7.22 8.05 -17.52
C PRO A 70 7.91 6.96 -18.38
N GLU A 71 9.19 7.15 -18.69
CA GLU A 71 10.02 6.22 -19.46
C GLU A 71 10.23 4.90 -18.69
N ASP A 72 10.49 4.97 -17.37
CA ASP A 72 10.64 3.79 -16.52
C ASP A 72 9.32 3.00 -16.45
N VAL A 73 8.19 3.70 -16.39
CA VAL A 73 6.86 3.06 -16.40
C VAL A 73 6.60 2.39 -17.75
N GLU A 74 6.91 3.05 -18.86
CA GLU A 74 6.78 2.46 -20.19
C GLU A 74 7.66 1.22 -20.31
N GLN A 75 8.90 1.28 -19.85
CA GLN A 75 9.82 0.14 -19.82
C GLN A 75 9.24 -1.01 -18.99
N LEU A 76 8.67 -0.72 -17.81
CA LEU A 76 8.04 -1.72 -16.96
C LEU A 76 6.82 -2.36 -17.64
N LEU A 77 6.01 -1.59 -18.37
CA LEU A 77 4.82 -2.07 -19.10
C LEU A 77 5.21 -2.87 -20.36
N ASN A 78 6.39 -2.64 -20.92
CA ASN A 78 6.93 -3.41 -22.05
C ASN A 78 7.57 -4.76 -21.63
N PHE A 79 7.53 -5.11 -20.35
CA PHE A 79 8.03 -6.39 -19.84
C PHE A 79 7.31 -7.57 -20.53
N LYS A 80 8.08 -8.53 -21.01
CA LYS A 80 7.54 -9.75 -21.63
C LYS A 80 7.53 -10.90 -20.62
N PRO A 81 6.35 -11.31 -20.12
CA PRO A 81 6.26 -12.37 -19.15
C PRO A 81 6.64 -13.73 -19.78
N SER A 82 7.44 -14.51 -19.06
CA SER A 82 7.91 -15.84 -19.44
C SER A 82 7.35 -16.96 -18.55
N SER A 83 6.53 -16.63 -17.57
CA SER A 83 5.93 -17.58 -16.63
C SER A 83 4.54 -17.13 -16.18
N ILE A 84 3.72 -18.08 -15.69
CA ILE A 84 2.38 -17.82 -15.14
C ILE A 84 2.42 -16.72 -14.08
N ILE A 85 3.45 -16.73 -13.23
CA ILE A 85 3.61 -15.72 -12.17
C ILE A 85 3.91 -14.34 -12.75
N GLU A 86 4.67 -14.26 -13.83
CA GLU A 86 4.96 -12.98 -14.49
C GLU A 86 3.77 -12.47 -15.29
N ILE A 87 2.93 -13.34 -15.86
CA ILE A 87 1.65 -12.96 -16.49
C ILE A 87 0.73 -12.32 -15.46
N ARG A 88 0.62 -12.92 -14.26
CA ARG A 88 -0.12 -12.32 -13.14
C ARG A 88 0.44 -10.95 -12.75
N ASP A 89 1.76 -10.86 -12.59
CA ASP A 89 2.42 -9.64 -12.14
C ASP A 89 2.22 -8.51 -13.16
N MET A 90 2.25 -8.80 -14.46
CA MET A 90 1.90 -7.86 -15.52
C MET A 90 0.44 -7.40 -15.45
N ALA A 91 -0.50 -8.31 -15.22
CA ALA A 91 -1.90 -7.96 -15.06
C ALA A 91 -2.11 -7.01 -13.86
N ILE A 92 -1.36 -7.20 -12.76
CA ILE A 92 -1.39 -6.28 -11.62
C ILE A 92 -0.87 -4.89 -12.01
N VAL A 93 0.27 -4.81 -12.72
CA VAL A 93 0.88 -3.53 -13.13
C VAL A 93 -0.04 -2.77 -14.07
N GLU A 94 -0.52 -3.43 -15.12
CA GLU A 94 -1.43 -2.83 -16.10
C GLU A 94 -2.71 -2.32 -15.44
N LEU A 95 -3.30 -3.12 -14.56
CA LEU A 95 -4.51 -2.75 -13.85
C LEU A 95 -4.28 -1.56 -12.90
N MET A 96 -3.19 -1.56 -12.13
CA MET A 96 -2.85 -0.46 -11.23
C MET A 96 -2.54 0.82 -12.01
N TYR A 97 -1.80 0.74 -13.09
CA TYR A 97 -1.40 1.91 -13.89
C TYR A 97 -2.60 2.53 -14.60
N SER A 98 -3.39 1.73 -15.34
CA SER A 98 -4.51 2.25 -16.12
C SER A 98 -5.66 2.80 -15.26
N SER A 99 -5.81 2.28 -14.03
CA SER A 99 -6.96 2.58 -13.17
C SER A 99 -6.61 3.36 -11.91
N GLY A 100 -5.34 3.73 -11.72
CA GLY A 100 -4.86 4.45 -10.55
C GLY A 100 -5.13 3.72 -9.22
N LEU A 101 -5.12 2.39 -9.22
CA LEU A 101 -5.40 1.60 -8.04
C LEU A 101 -4.22 1.58 -7.07
N ARG A 102 -4.53 1.64 -5.77
CA ARG A 102 -3.53 1.30 -4.75
C ARG A 102 -3.27 -0.21 -4.77
N VAL A 103 -2.06 -0.62 -4.40
CA VAL A 103 -1.72 -2.06 -4.31
C VAL A 103 -2.71 -2.84 -3.41
N SER A 104 -3.17 -2.24 -2.32
CA SER A 104 -4.16 -2.84 -1.43
C SER A 104 -5.54 -2.99 -2.08
N GLU A 105 -5.94 -2.07 -2.94
CA GLU A 105 -7.17 -2.16 -3.71
C GLU A 105 -7.04 -3.27 -4.75
N ALA A 106 -5.95 -3.28 -5.53
CA ALA A 106 -5.72 -4.28 -6.57
C ALA A 106 -5.73 -5.72 -6.06
N ILE A 107 -5.08 -6.01 -4.92
CA ILE A 107 -5.06 -7.39 -4.38
C ILE A 107 -6.40 -7.84 -3.78
N ASN A 108 -7.27 -6.91 -3.41
CA ASN A 108 -8.59 -7.22 -2.84
C ASN A 108 -9.67 -7.43 -3.90
N ILE A 109 -9.37 -7.23 -5.17
CA ILE A 109 -10.31 -7.48 -6.28
C ILE A 109 -10.70 -8.95 -6.33
N ASN A 110 -11.98 -9.19 -6.54
CA ASN A 110 -12.57 -10.48 -6.87
C ASN A 110 -12.89 -10.56 -8.37
N ILE A 111 -13.04 -11.75 -8.90
CA ILE A 111 -13.47 -11.94 -10.29
C ILE A 111 -14.85 -11.34 -10.53
N THR A 112 -15.72 -11.34 -9.51
CA THR A 112 -17.08 -10.81 -9.54
C THR A 112 -17.15 -9.28 -9.46
N ASP A 113 -16.03 -8.58 -9.29
CA ASP A 113 -16.00 -7.11 -9.23
C ASP A 113 -15.94 -6.45 -10.61
N PHE A 114 -15.81 -7.21 -11.69
CA PHE A 114 -15.88 -6.69 -13.06
C PHE A 114 -17.34 -6.55 -13.49
N GLU A 115 -17.62 -5.44 -14.16
CA GLU A 115 -18.94 -5.10 -14.70
C GLU A 115 -18.85 -4.77 -16.19
N ASP A 116 -19.98 -4.91 -16.89
CA ASP A 116 -20.17 -4.52 -18.29
C ASP A 116 -19.05 -5.09 -19.19
N ASP A 117 -18.94 -6.42 -19.22
CA ASP A 117 -17.92 -7.15 -19.98
C ASP A 117 -16.48 -6.64 -19.75
N MET A 118 -16.15 -6.43 -18.49
CA MET A 118 -14.86 -5.89 -18.01
C MET A 118 -14.60 -4.40 -18.36
N ALA A 119 -15.60 -3.66 -18.87
CA ALA A 119 -15.42 -2.24 -19.13
C ALA A 119 -15.22 -1.43 -17.83
N PHE A 120 -15.78 -1.91 -16.72
CA PHE A 120 -15.69 -1.27 -15.42
C PHE A 120 -15.27 -2.25 -14.33
N LEU A 121 -14.60 -1.70 -13.33
CA LEU A 121 -14.17 -2.42 -12.14
C LEU A 121 -14.74 -1.74 -10.90
N ARG A 122 -15.42 -2.51 -10.06
CA ARG A 122 -15.89 -2.08 -8.74
C ARG A 122 -14.75 -2.17 -7.73
N VAL A 123 -14.37 -1.04 -7.13
CA VAL A 123 -13.24 -0.93 -6.20
C VAL A 123 -13.71 -0.43 -4.85
N LEU A 124 -13.38 -1.17 -3.80
CA LEU A 124 -13.63 -0.76 -2.43
C LEU A 124 -12.48 0.13 -1.94
N GLY A 125 -12.75 1.42 -1.73
CA GLY A 125 -11.79 2.41 -1.28
C GLY A 125 -11.78 2.65 0.23
N LYS A 126 -11.09 3.71 0.65
CA LYS A 126 -11.01 4.13 2.07
C LYS A 126 -12.40 4.46 2.63
N GLY A 127 -12.68 3.95 3.83
CA GLY A 127 -13.96 4.18 4.52
C GLY A 127 -15.13 3.37 3.94
N SER A 128 -14.84 2.21 3.35
CA SER A 128 -15.83 1.30 2.74
C SER A 128 -16.66 1.94 1.62
N LYS A 129 -16.13 2.99 0.99
CA LYS A 129 -16.78 3.61 -0.16
C LYS A 129 -16.40 2.86 -1.43
N THR A 130 -17.40 2.38 -2.16
CA THR A 130 -17.23 1.74 -3.45
C THR A 130 -17.22 2.79 -4.56
N ARG A 131 -16.35 2.58 -5.56
CA ARG A 131 -16.34 3.36 -6.80
C ARG A 131 -16.20 2.45 -8.00
N LEU A 132 -16.78 2.83 -9.12
CA LEU A 132 -16.53 2.22 -10.42
C LEU A 132 -15.37 2.93 -11.10
N VAL A 133 -14.46 2.15 -11.67
CA VAL A 133 -13.29 2.63 -12.37
C VAL A 133 -13.32 2.06 -13.78
N PRO A 134 -13.26 2.88 -14.84
CA PRO A 134 -13.20 2.39 -16.20
C PRO A 134 -11.85 1.69 -16.46
N LEU A 135 -11.87 0.60 -17.23
CA LEU A 135 -10.68 -0.13 -17.60
C LEU A 135 -10.25 0.17 -19.04
N GLY A 136 -8.95 0.44 -19.20
CA GLY A 136 -8.36 0.57 -20.52
C GLY A 136 -8.14 -0.80 -21.19
N LYS A 137 -8.14 -0.84 -22.52
CA LYS A 137 -7.98 -2.07 -23.33
C LYS A 137 -6.74 -2.92 -22.98
N PHE A 138 -5.65 -2.29 -22.56
CA PHE A 138 -4.42 -3.00 -22.17
C PHE A 138 -4.61 -3.73 -20.84
N ALA A 139 -5.24 -3.09 -19.86
CA ALA A 139 -5.56 -3.72 -18.59
C ALA A 139 -6.55 -4.88 -18.75
N ILE A 140 -7.61 -4.70 -19.57
CA ILE A 140 -8.57 -5.76 -19.88
C ILE A 140 -7.81 -6.97 -20.45
N LYS A 141 -7.03 -6.78 -21.50
CA LYS A 141 -6.26 -7.84 -22.16
C LYS A 141 -5.29 -8.54 -21.19
N ALA A 142 -4.61 -7.78 -20.33
CA ALA A 142 -3.69 -8.35 -19.36
C ALA A 142 -4.42 -9.19 -18.29
N VAL A 143 -5.59 -8.74 -17.84
CA VAL A 143 -6.44 -9.46 -16.89
C VAL A 143 -7.01 -10.73 -17.53
N GLU A 144 -7.49 -10.67 -18.77
CA GLU A 144 -7.97 -11.84 -19.51
C GLU A 144 -6.88 -12.91 -19.66
N ASN A 145 -5.67 -12.51 -20.06
CA ASN A 145 -4.51 -13.40 -20.14
C ASN A 145 -4.23 -14.06 -18.78
N TRP A 146 -4.30 -13.27 -17.70
CA TRP A 146 -4.13 -13.80 -16.36
C TRP A 146 -5.25 -14.77 -15.98
N LEU A 147 -6.52 -14.44 -16.24
CA LEU A 147 -7.66 -15.30 -15.92
C LEU A 147 -7.56 -16.66 -16.60
N ASN A 148 -7.04 -16.73 -17.82
CA ASN A 148 -6.80 -17.99 -18.52
C ASN A 148 -5.73 -18.84 -17.81
N GLU A 149 -4.64 -18.23 -17.36
CA GLU A 149 -3.56 -18.93 -16.66
C GLU A 149 -3.97 -19.27 -15.20
N ARG A 150 -4.75 -18.39 -14.55
CA ARG A 150 -5.24 -18.57 -13.19
C ARG A 150 -5.99 -19.88 -12.98
N LYS A 151 -6.76 -20.31 -13.95
CA LYS A 151 -7.51 -21.58 -13.93
C LYS A 151 -6.61 -22.81 -13.68
N LYS A 152 -5.32 -22.74 -14.05
CA LYS A 152 -4.34 -23.79 -13.81
C LYS A 152 -3.85 -23.85 -12.35
N ILE A 153 -4.10 -22.80 -11.56
CA ILE A 153 -3.67 -22.71 -10.15
C ILE A 153 -4.81 -23.12 -9.21
N SER A 154 -5.97 -22.47 -9.31
CA SER A 154 -7.16 -22.78 -8.50
C SER A 154 -8.40 -22.10 -9.06
N ASN A 155 -9.56 -22.75 -8.87
CA ASN A 155 -10.89 -22.20 -9.15
C ASN A 155 -11.74 -22.03 -7.88
N ASP A 156 -11.21 -22.37 -6.71
CA ASP A 156 -11.98 -22.46 -5.46
C ASP A 156 -12.07 -21.12 -4.69
N THR A 157 -11.59 -20.03 -5.28
CA THR A 157 -11.60 -18.71 -4.64
C THR A 157 -12.01 -17.63 -5.63
N GLU A 158 -12.75 -16.64 -5.14
CA GLU A 158 -13.15 -15.47 -5.93
C GLU A 158 -12.01 -14.46 -6.16
N ALA A 159 -10.91 -14.55 -5.39
CA ALA A 159 -9.80 -13.63 -5.49
C ALA A 159 -9.24 -13.57 -6.91
N LEU A 160 -9.12 -12.38 -7.49
CA LEU A 160 -8.55 -12.21 -8.83
C LEU A 160 -7.08 -12.68 -8.85
N PHE A 161 -6.24 -12.18 -7.95
CA PHE A 161 -4.81 -12.48 -7.94
C PHE A 161 -4.44 -13.50 -6.89
N LEU A 162 -3.84 -14.62 -7.34
CA LEU A 162 -3.47 -15.75 -6.51
C LEU A 162 -1.96 -15.87 -6.34
N ASN A 163 -1.56 -16.42 -5.21
CA ASN A 163 -0.20 -16.94 -5.01
C ASN A 163 -0.09 -18.35 -5.63
N SER A 164 1.12 -18.93 -5.59
CA SER A 164 1.37 -20.29 -6.14
C SER A 164 0.63 -21.43 -5.41
N LYS A 165 0.02 -21.15 -4.23
CA LYS A 165 -0.76 -22.10 -3.45
C LYS A 165 -2.27 -21.97 -3.68
N GLY A 166 -2.70 -21.11 -4.62
CA GLY A 166 -4.11 -20.86 -4.91
C GLY A 166 -4.84 -19.91 -3.96
N SER A 167 -4.15 -19.30 -3.00
CA SER A 167 -4.75 -18.32 -2.09
C SER A 167 -4.53 -16.89 -2.59
N ARG A 168 -5.33 -15.93 -2.10
CA ARG A 168 -5.18 -14.50 -2.43
C ARG A 168 -3.75 -14.01 -2.21
N LEU A 169 -3.25 -13.23 -3.15
CA LEU A 169 -1.92 -12.65 -3.10
C LEU A 169 -1.83 -11.57 -2.01
N SER A 170 -0.69 -11.48 -1.30
CA SER A 170 -0.47 -10.46 -0.28
C SER A 170 0.21 -9.21 -0.86
N ILE A 171 -0.02 -8.04 -0.22
CA ILE A 171 0.66 -6.77 -0.57
C ILE A 171 2.17 -6.95 -0.63
N ARG A 172 2.74 -7.60 0.39
CA ARG A 172 4.20 -7.85 0.47
C ARG A 172 4.70 -8.65 -0.73
N SER A 173 3.94 -9.66 -1.16
CA SER A 173 4.31 -10.45 -2.34
C SER A 173 4.31 -9.59 -3.61
N VAL A 174 3.30 -8.73 -3.80
CA VAL A 174 3.27 -7.80 -4.94
C VAL A 174 4.50 -6.90 -4.93
N GLN A 175 4.77 -6.24 -3.80
CA GLN A 175 5.92 -5.32 -3.67
C GLN A 175 7.25 -6.00 -4.02
N LEU A 176 7.48 -7.24 -3.51
CA LEU A 176 8.68 -8.01 -3.82
C LEU A 176 8.75 -8.40 -5.30
N ARG A 177 7.61 -8.76 -5.90
CA ARG A 177 7.55 -9.15 -7.31
C ARG A 177 7.78 -7.96 -8.24
N LEU A 178 7.14 -6.81 -7.97
CA LEU A 178 7.37 -5.58 -8.74
C LEU A 178 8.82 -5.11 -8.65
N LYS A 179 9.44 -5.17 -7.46
CA LYS A 179 10.86 -4.86 -7.32
C LYS A 179 11.73 -5.81 -8.18
N LYS A 180 11.47 -7.11 -8.18
CA LYS A 180 12.19 -8.07 -9.03
C LYS A 180 12.00 -7.79 -10.51
N MET A 181 10.80 -7.39 -10.92
CA MET A 181 10.47 -7.06 -12.30
C MET A 181 11.20 -5.79 -12.75
N ALA A 182 11.23 -4.74 -11.91
CA ALA A 182 11.98 -3.51 -12.16
C ALA A 182 13.48 -3.81 -12.32
N ILE A 183 14.08 -4.57 -11.39
CA ILE A 183 15.50 -4.97 -11.48
C ILE A 183 15.81 -5.73 -12.78
N LYS A 184 14.91 -6.63 -13.23
CA LYS A 184 15.08 -7.34 -14.50
C LYS A 184 15.09 -6.41 -15.73
N GLN A 185 14.47 -5.25 -15.59
CA GLN A 185 14.41 -4.21 -16.63
C GLN A 185 15.51 -3.15 -16.48
N GLY A 186 16.37 -3.28 -15.47
CA GLY A 186 17.45 -2.33 -15.23
C GLY A 186 17.02 -1.04 -14.50
N LEU A 187 15.86 -1.08 -13.84
CA LEU A 187 15.27 0.00 -13.06
C LEU A 187 15.63 -0.10 -11.57
#